data_8ab13476bffe16b58f2d30dcd6e6a3d3
#
_entry.id   8ab13476bffe16b58f2d30dcd6e6a3d3
#
_cell.length_a   1.000
_cell.length_b   1.000
_cell.length_c   1.000
_cell.angle_alpha   90.00
_cell.angle_beta   90.00
_cell.angle_gamma   90.00
#
_symmetry.space_group_name_H-M   'P 1'
#
loop_
_entity.id
_entity.type
_entity.pdbx_description
1 polymer ?
#
loop_
_entity_poly.entity_id
_entity_poly.type
_entity_poly.pdbx_seq_one_letter_code
_entity_poly.pdbx_strand_id
1 'polypeptide(L)'
;MTWVEVFSVFLVCHCVGDFLFQTEFQAINKGGGLGSDPVARRALFSHLFTYSLTFVPAFVWIASNRSATHFFAALAIVVLTHLVQDDRRLLYRYTVTVKKADPPPDHPLWIFIDQSAHLMWLFGAALAAAA
;
A
#
# COMPACT_ATOMS: atom_id res chain seq x y z
N MET A 1 -22.74 1.98 -4.96
CA MET A 1 -21.27 1.87 -4.84
C MET A 1 -20.86 0.46 -5.26
N THR A 2 -20.22 0.35 -6.40
CA THR A 2 -19.70 -0.91 -6.94
C THR A 2 -18.22 -1.06 -6.60
N TRP A 3 -17.70 -2.28 -6.63
CA TRP A 3 -16.27 -2.50 -6.42
C TRP A 3 -15.41 -1.78 -7.46
N VAL A 4 -15.90 -1.61 -8.69
CA VAL A 4 -15.19 -0.88 -9.75
C VAL A 4 -15.00 0.58 -9.40
N GLU A 5 -16.05 1.23 -8.91
CA GLU A 5 -15.99 2.63 -8.45
C GLU A 5 -15.00 2.79 -7.30
N VAL A 6 -15.06 1.90 -6.29
CA VAL A 6 -14.16 1.95 -5.14
C VAL A 6 -12.72 1.70 -5.56
N PHE A 7 -12.49 0.68 -6.39
CA PHE A 7 -11.14 0.38 -6.90
C PHE A 7 -10.54 1.55 -7.69
N SER A 8 -11.34 2.18 -8.54
CA SER A 8 -10.89 3.35 -9.32
C SER A 8 -10.47 4.51 -8.43
N VAL A 9 -11.24 4.81 -7.38
CA VAL A 9 -10.90 5.84 -6.40
C VAL A 9 -9.65 5.45 -5.61
N PHE A 10 -9.56 4.21 -5.14
CA PHE A 10 -8.39 3.70 -4.42
C PHE A 10 -7.12 3.75 -5.27
N LEU A 11 -7.22 3.44 -6.56
CA LEU A 11 -6.10 3.53 -7.50
C LEU A 11 -5.56 4.97 -7.59
N VAL A 12 -6.46 5.95 -7.70
CA VAL A 12 -6.06 7.37 -7.70
C VAL A 12 -5.41 7.76 -6.38
N CYS A 13 -6.01 7.40 -5.24
CA CYS A 13 -5.44 7.67 -3.91
C CYS A 13 -4.04 7.06 -3.76
N HIS A 14 -3.86 5.82 -4.22
CA HIS A 14 -2.58 5.13 -4.21
C HIS A 14 -1.52 5.84 -5.06
N CYS A 15 -1.86 6.18 -6.31
CA CYS A 15 -0.93 6.91 -7.17
C CYS A 15 -0.53 8.26 -6.57
N VAL A 16 -1.47 8.98 -5.94
CA VAL A 16 -1.17 10.23 -5.25
C VAL A 16 -0.24 9.98 -4.05
N GLY A 17 -0.51 8.96 -3.26
CA GLY A 17 0.28 8.62 -2.07
C GLY A 17 1.71 8.18 -2.40
N ASP A 18 1.87 7.28 -3.37
CA ASP A 18 3.15 6.66 -3.68
C ASP A 18 4.01 7.44 -4.68
N PHE A 19 3.39 8.19 -5.61
CA PHE A 19 4.16 8.87 -6.65
C PHE A 19 4.20 10.39 -6.51
N LEU A 20 3.20 11.02 -5.86
CA LEU A 20 3.17 12.47 -5.71
C LEU A 20 3.59 12.94 -4.32
N PHE A 21 3.19 12.24 -3.26
CA PHE A 21 3.44 12.68 -1.88
C PHE A 21 4.58 11.94 -1.19
N GLN A 22 5.00 10.80 -1.71
CA GLN A 22 6.16 10.09 -1.17
C GLN A 22 7.43 10.89 -1.43
N THR A 23 8.17 11.22 -0.37
CA THR A 23 9.45 11.90 -0.48
C THR A 23 10.57 10.92 -0.85
N GLU A 24 11.67 11.44 -1.42
CA GLU A 24 12.86 10.63 -1.71
C GLU A 24 13.40 9.91 -0.46
N PHE A 25 13.42 10.60 0.69
CA PHE A 25 13.81 10.00 1.97
C PHE A 25 12.96 8.75 2.29
N GLN A 26 11.63 8.85 2.15
CA GLN A 26 10.72 7.73 2.38
C GLN A 26 10.93 6.61 1.37
N ALA A 27 11.06 6.95 0.09
CA ALA A 27 11.22 5.97 -0.98
C ALA A 27 12.50 5.12 -0.82
N ILE A 28 13.61 5.74 -0.42
CA ILE A 28 14.91 5.08 -0.27
C ILE A 28 14.98 4.26 1.03
N ASN A 29 14.46 4.79 2.14
CA ASN A 29 14.77 4.27 3.47
C ASN A 29 13.65 3.41 4.10
N LYS A 30 12.43 3.33 3.55
CA LYS A 30 11.30 2.65 4.19
C LYS A 30 11.45 1.13 4.32
N GLY A 31 12.27 0.50 3.47
CA GLY A 31 12.51 -0.95 3.51
C GLY A 31 13.14 -1.39 4.83
N GLY A 32 12.60 -2.44 5.45
CA GLY A 32 13.06 -2.93 6.75
C GLY A 32 12.57 -2.14 7.96
N GLY A 33 11.63 -1.19 7.77
CA GLY A 33 11.17 -0.29 8.82
C GLY A 33 10.38 -0.94 9.95
N LEU A 34 9.93 -2.18 9.79
CA LEU A 34 9.38 -2.99 10.88
C LEU A 34 10.47 -3.63 11.76
N GLY A 35 11.75 -3.46 11.39
CA GLY A 35 12.90 -3.90 12.18
C GLY A 35 13.34 -2.89 13.25
N SER A 36 14.61 -2.99 13.64
CA SER A 36 15.21 -2.16 14.70
C SER A 36 15.84 -0.86 14.22
N ASP A 37 16.01 -0.68 12.89
CA ASP A 37 16.62 0.52 12.32
C ASP A 37 15.69 1.74 12.51
N PRO A 38 16.10 2.77 13.27
CA PRO A 38 15.27 3.94 13.53
C PRO A 38 15.04 4.80 12.28
N VAL A 39 15.98 4.82 11.32
CA VAL A 39 15.85 5.58 10.08
C VAL A 39 14.80 4.94 9.19
N ALA A 40 14.91 3.62 8.98
CA ALA A 40 13.94 2.87 8.19
C ALA A 40 12.53 2.94 8.82
N ARG A 41 12.44 2.82 10.13
CA ARG A 41 11.17 2.95 10.87
C ARG A 41 10.53 4.32 10.67
N ARG A 42 11.31 5.40 10.83
CA ARG A 42 10.82 6.76 10.61
C ARG A 42 10.33 6.95 9.18
N ALA A 43 11.08 6.46 8.19
CA ALA A 43 10.70 6.56 6.78
C ALA A 43 9.41 5.80 6.50
N LEU A 44 9.29 4.55 6.97
CA LEU A 44 8.12 3.70 6.77
C LEU A 44 6.86 4.31 7.39
N PHE A 45 6.90 4.68 8.67
CA PHE A 45 5.71 5.19 9.35
C PHE A 45 5.31 6.59 8.91
N SER A 46 6.27 7.47 8.57
CA SER A 46 5.95 8.76 7.99
C SER A 46 5.32 8.63 6.60
N HIS A 47 5.79 7.67 5.79
CA HIS A 47 5.17 7.37 4.51
C HIS A 47 3.77 6.78 4.69
N LEU A 48 3.60 5.78 5.55
CA LEU A 48 2.28 5.21 5.85
C LEU A 48 1.27 6.28 6.28
N PHE A 49 1.70 7.24 7.09
CA PHE A 49 0.85 8.34 7.52
C PHE A 49 0.42 9.22 6.33
N THR A 50 1.37 9.70 5.52
CA THR A 50 1.05 10.55 4.36
C THR A 50 0.23 9.78 3.30
N TYR A 51 0.54 8.51 3.08
CA TYR A 51 -0.23 7.62 2.22
C TYR A 51 -1.68 7.47 2.71
N SER A 52 -1.88 7.20 3.99
CA SER A 52 -3.23 7.04 4.57
C SER A 52 -4.06 8.32 4.45
N LEU A 53 -3.45 9.49 4.53
CA LEU A 53 -4.15 10.77 4.34
C LEU A 53 -4.74 10.91 2.93
N THR A 54 -4.12 10.34 1.91
CA THR A 54 -4.65 10.40 0.54
C THR A 54 -5.96 9.62 0.39
N PHE A 55 -6.19 8.62 1.24
CA PHE A 55 -7.40 7.80 1.24
C PHE A 55 -8.56 8.38 2.08
N VAL A 56 -8.34 9.47 2.83
CA VAL A 56 -9.39 10.05 3.68
C VAL A 56 -10.66 10.37 2.90
N PRO A 57 -10.64 11.00 1.71
CA PRO A 57 -11.87 11.25 0.95
C PRO A 57 -12.61 9.95 0.57
N ALA A 58 -11.87 8.91 0.18
CA ALA A 58 -12.44 7.61 -0.16
C ALA A 58 -13.07 6.93 1.06
N PHE A 59 -12.42 6.99 2.22
CA PHE A 59 -12.94 6.43 3.45
C PHE A 59 -14.17 7.18 3.97
N VAL A 60 -14.21 8.51 3.86
CA VAL A 60 -15.41 9.30 4.16
C VAL A 60 -16.57 8.89 3.25
N TRP A 61 -16.31 8.71 1.96
CA TRP A 61 -17.29 8.25 1.00
C TRP A 61 -17.82 6.85 1.34
N ILE A 62 -16.96 5.89 1.69
CA ILE A 62 -17.37 4.55 2.12
C ILE A 62 -18.21 4.63 3.41
N ALA A 63 -17.74 5.35 4.42
CA ALA A 63 -18.43 5.49 5.71
C ALA A 63 -19.83 6.11 5.56
N SER A 64 -20.03 6.98 4.57
CA SER A 64 -21.32 7.63 4.30
C SER A 64 -22.31 6.73 3.54
N ASN A 65 -21.83 5.63 2.92
CA ASN A 65 -22.65 4.80 2.02
C ASN A 65 -22.68 3.31 2.41
N ARG A 66 -21.87 2.89 3.39
CA ARG A 66 -21.73 1.50 3.81
C ARG A 66 -21.70 1.36 5.33
N SER A 67 -21.86 0.14 5.83
CA SER A 67 -21.79 -0.12 7.27
C SER A 67 -20.36 0.04 7.80
N ALA A 68 -20.24 0.21 9.12
CA ALA A 68 -18.95 0.28 9.80
C ALA A 68 -18.05 -0.94 9.51
N THR A 69 -18.63 -2.12 9.34
CA THR A 69 -17.88 -3.33 9.00
C THR A 69 -17.13 -3.19 7.67
N HIS A 70 -17.80 -2.72 6.62
CA HIS A 70 -17.17 -2.51 5.30
C HIS A 70 -16.09 -1.43 5.35
N PHE A 71 -16.35 -0.35 6.08
CA PHE A 71 -15.38 0.72 6.30
C PHE A 71 -14.11 0.19 6.99
N PHE A 72 -14.25 -0.49 8.14
CA PHE A 72 -13.09 -1.00 8.86
C PHE A 72 -12.36 -2.12 8.13
N ALA A 73 -13.08 -2.96 7.38
CA ALA A 73 -12.45 -3.98 6.54
C ALA A 73 -11.58 -3.35 5.45
N ALA A 74 -12.12 -2.38 4.70
CA ALA A 74 -11.37 -1.67 3.67
C ALA A 74 -10.17 -0.90 4.25
N LEU A 75 -10.37 -0.17 5.34
CA LEU A 75 -9.30 0.55 6.04
C LEU A 75 -8.18 -0.38 6.49
N ALA A 76 -8.52 -1.49 7.14
CA ALA A 76 -7.54 -2.46 7.62
C ALA A 76 -6.74 -3.07 6.44
N ILE A 77 -7.43 -3.48 5.36
CA ILE A 77 -6.74 -4.03 4.18
C ILE A 77 -5.80 -2.97 3.59
N VAL A 78 -6.26 -1.76 3.30
CA VAL A 78 -5.43 -0.72 2.69
C VAL A 78 -4.20 -0.42 3.56
N VAL A 79 -4.39 -0.14 4.85
CA VAL A 79 -3.31 0.34 5.72
C VAL A 79 -2.34 -0.78 6.09
N LEU A 80 -2.84 -1.95 6.49
CA LEU A 80 -1.98 -3.03 6.97
C LEU A 80 -1.21 -3.70 5.84
N THR A 81 -1.82 -3.88 4.68
CA THR A 81 -1.10 -4.49 3.55
C THR A 81 -0.04 -3.54 3.00
N HIS A 82 -0.35 -2.23 2.92
CA HIS A 82 0.62 -1.21 2.51
C HIS A 82 1.83 -1.19 3.45
N LEU A 83 1.60 -1.19 4.77
CA LEU A 83 2.66 -1.26 5.78
C LEU A 83 3.59 -2.46 5.57
N VAL A 84 3.01 -3.65 5.37
CA VAL A 84 3.79 -4.89 5.21
C VAL A 84 4.56 -4.92 3.90
N GLN A 85 3.97 -4.41 2.83
CA GLN A 85 4.61 -4.37 1.51
C GLN A 85 5.77 -3.38 1.48
N ASP A 86 5.59 -2.19 2.04
CA ASP A 86 6.59 -1.14 2.08
C ASP A 86 7.80 -1.48 2.96
N ASP A 87 7.62 -2.37 3.93
CA ASP A 87 8.73 -2.99 4.66
C ASP A 87 9.64 -3.85 3.75
N ARG A 88 9.17 -4.27 2.58
CA ARG A 88 9.86 -4.99 1.49
C ARG A 88 10.36 -6.39 1.83
N ARG A 89 10.50 -6.78 3.08
CA ARG A 89 11.05 -8.10 3.46
C ARG A 89 10.21 -9.26 2.93
N LEU A 90 8.89 -9.15 3.01
CA LEU A 90 7.99 -10.18 2.47
C LEU A 90 8.07 -10.24 0.95
N LEU A 91 8.10 -9.09 0.30
CA LEU A 91 8.21 -8.98 -1.16
C LEU A 91 9.52 -9.55 -1.67
N TYR A 92 10.63 -9.25 -0.99
CA TYR A 92 11.94 -9.83 -1.29
C TYR A 92 11.91 -11.37 -1.18
N ARG A 93 11.40 -11.90 -0.06
CA ARG A 93 11.28 -13.34 0.12
C ARG A 93 10.47 -14.00 -1.01
N TYR A 94 9.33 -13.42 -1.37
CA TYR A 94 8.53 -13.90 -2.49
C TYR A 94 9.33 -13.91 -3.80
N THR A 95 10.02 -12.83 -4.11
CA THR A 95 10.80 -12.69 -5.35
C THR A 95 11.90 -13.75 -5.43
N VAL A 96 12.66 -13.96 -4.36
CA VAL A 96 13.75 -14.93 -4.36
C VAL A 96 13.21 -16.38 -4.32
N THR A 97 12.22 -16.68 -3.48
CA THR A 97 11.80 -18.06 -3.26
C THR A 97 10.80 -18.57 -4.29
N VAL A 98 9.85 -17.73 -4.70
CA VAL A 98 8.76 -18.13 -5.62
C VAL A 98 9.11 -17.79 -7.05
N LYS A 99 9.52 -16.55 -7.33
CA LYS A 99 9.91 -16.15 -8.69
C LYS A 99 11.30 -16.63 -9.10
N LYS A 100 12.11 -17.14 -8.16
CA LYS A 100 13.51 -17.57 -8.41
C LYS A 100 14.35 -16.46 -9.06
N ALA A 101 14.09 -15.21 -8.70
CA ALA A 101 14.77 -14.04 -9.21
C ALA A 101 15.39 -13.26 -8.04
N ASP A 102 16.62 -12.79 -8.22
CA ASP A 102 17.33 -11.91 -7.27
C ASP A 102 17.96 -10.74 -8.05
N PRO A 103 17.12 -9.83 -8.58
CA PRO A 103 17.62 -8.71 -9.36
C PRO A 103 18.34 -7.67 -8.46
N PRO A 104 19.28 -6.89 -9.02
CA PRO A 104 19.92 -5.78 -8.31
C PRO A 104 18.88 -4.81 -7.71
N PRO A 105 19.22 -4.08 -6.63
CA PRO A 105 18.29 -3.20 -5.93
C PRO A 105 17.62 -2.12 -6.79
N ASP A 106 18.29 -1.66 -7.84
CA ASP A 106 17.84 -0.64 -8.78
C ASP A 106 17.10 -1.20 -10.01
N HIS A 107 16.94 -2.52 -10.08
CA HIS A 107 16.30 -3.16 -11.23
C HIS A 107 14.81 -2.84 -11.31
N PRO A 108 14.27 -2.44 -12.49
CA PRO A 108 12.86 -2.08 -12.64
C PRO A 108 11.85 -3.14 -12.20
N LEU A 109 12.24 -4.42 -12.20
CA LEU A 109 11.40 -5.52 -11.75
C LEU A 109 10.85 -5.31 -10.33
N TRP A 110 11.63 -4.67 -9.44
CA TRP A 110 11.17 -4.37 -8.08
C TRP A 110 9.96 -3.47 -8.06
N ILE A 111 9.95 -2.42 -8.87
CA ILE A 111 8.80 -1.50 -8.98
C ILE A 111 7.58 -2.25 -9.51
N PHE A 112 7.73 -3.09 -10.54
CA PHE A 112 6.62 -3.85 -11.09
C PHE A 112 6.02 -4.86 -10.12
N ILE A 113 6.86 -5.58 -9.36
CA ILE A 113 6.39 -6.54 -8.35
C ILE A 113 5.68 -5.79 -7.21
N ASP A 114 6.30 -4.73 -6.71
CA ASP A 114 5.78 -3.90 -5.64
C ASP A 114 4.41 -3.32 -5.99
N GLN A 115 4.33 -2.64 -7.12
CA GLN A 115 3.08 -2.02 -7.57
C GLN A 115 1.99 -3.06 -7.90
N SER A 116 2.36 -4.20 -8.48
CA SER A 116 1.39 -5.28 -8.73
C SER A 116 0.81 -5.82 -7.43
N ALA A 117 1.63 -5.97 -6.39
CA ALA A 117 1.17 -6.41 -5.09
C ALA A 117 0.23 -5.37 -4.43
N HIS A 118 0.55 -4.08 -4.52
CA HIS A 118 -0.34 -3.00 -4.05
C HIS A 118 -1.70 -3.04 -4.74
N LEU A 119 -1.72 -3.13 -6.09
CA LEU A 119 -2.97 -3.19 -6.85
C LEU A 119 -3.83 -4.40 -6.49
N MET A 120 -3.22 -5.56 -6.25
CA MET A 120 -3.93 -6.77 -5.81
C MET A 120 -4.66 -6.54 -4.47
N TRP A 121 -4.00 -5.91 -3.50
CA TRP A 121 -4.59 -5.62 -2.21
C TRP A 121 -5.64 -4.51 -2.26
N LEU A 122 -5.43 -3.48 -3.09
CA LEU A 122 -6.45 -2.45 -3.33
C LEU A 122 -7.70 -3.03 -3.97
N PHE A 123 -7.55 -3.99 -4.87
CA PHE A 123 -8.68 -4.74 -5.43
C PHE A 123 -9.42 -5.51 -4.34
N GLY A 124 -8.71 -6.23 -3.47
CA GLY A 124 -9.30 -6.92 -2.31
C GLY A 124 -10.03 -5.96 -1.36
N ALA A 125 -9.44 -4.81 -1.07
CA ALA A 125 -10.08 -3.77 -0.26
C ALA A 125 -11.36 -3.21 -0.91
N ALA A 126 -11.37 -3.03 -2.22
CA ALA A 126 -12.53 -2.57 -2.97
C ALA A 126 -13.66 -3.60 -2.96
N LEU A 127 -13.35 -4.89 -3.09
CA LEU A 127 -14.34 -5.95 -2.91
C LEU A 127 -14.94 -5.93 -1.50
N ALA A 128 -14.10 -5.83 -0.46
CA ALA A 128 -14.55 -5.77 0.93
C ALA A 128 -15.43 -4.53 1.22
N ALA A 129 -15.13 -3.39 0.59
CA ALA A 129 -15.92 -2.17 0.74
C ALA A 129 -17.27 -2.23 0.01
N ALA A 130 -17.36 -3.01 -1.07
CA ALA A 130 -18.54 -3.07 -1.93
C ALA A 130 -19.49 -4.25 -1.60
N ALA A 131 -19.00 -5.26 -0.87
CA ALA A 131 -19.83 -6.41 -0.43
C ALA A 131 -20.95 -5.95 0.48
#